data_b7e8027cef629abfd93b8a0575885d57
#
_entry.id   b7e8027cef629abfd93b8a0575885d57
#
_cell.length_a   1.000
_cell.length_b   1.000
_cell.length_c   1.000
_cell.angle_alpha   90.00
_cell.angle_beta   90.00
_cell.angle_gamma   90.00
#
_symmetry.space_group_name_H-M   'P 1'
#
loop_
_entity.id
_entity.type
_entity.pdbx_description
1 polymer ?
#
loop_
_entity_poly.entity_id
_entity_poly.type
_entity_poly.pdbx_seq_one_letter_code
_entity_poly.pdbx_strand_id
1 'polypeptide(L)'
;MALDYCSLGCGFNGGHMKESISGIVLTKDEELHISRCVKNLQRVCDKVYVVDSFSTDRTCEIAEECGAIVIQHKYVNQAQQFQWALDNCPIETEWTMRIDADEYLSDELLEELSVRLPSLSRDITGCYFPLRVVFMGKMLKHGQLHPVMILRLWRTGSVYMEQRWMDERCVLTRGSSINMRNCFVDHNLKGLGEFTIKHNNYSNREAFVEVNRQYHLIEDNGAGELVSRNSRKSSYYRLPRFFRATLYFFVRYFVLLGFLDGRRGLIWHTLQAFWYRFLVDAKLYEMEKRLGENPSREDVVAFVEQYFGIKCNE
;
A
#
# COMPACT_ATOMS: atom_id res chain seq x y z
N MET A 1 -25.85 58.72 18.83
CA MET A 1 -25.28 58.97 17.50
C MET A 1 -24.60 57.69 17.10
N ALA A 2 -25.32 56.87 16.37
CA ALA A 2 -24.84 55.57 15.87
C ALA A 2 -24.25 55.84 14.47
N LEU A 3 -23.06 55.36 14.22
CA LEU A 3 -22.44 55.35 12.91
C LEU A 3 -22.43 53.91 12.39
N ASP A 4 -23.28 53.68 11.40
CA ASP A 4 -23.34 52.47 10.57
C ASP A 4 -22.05 52.31 9.77
N TYR A 5 -21.39 51.14 9.96
CA TYR A 5 -20.36 50.68 9.03
C TYR A 5 -20.98 49.78 7.97
N CYS A 6 -21.15 50.36 6.81
CA CYS A 6 -21.61 49.73 5.59
C CYS A 6 -20.65 48.63 5.15
N SER A 7 -21.14 47.41 5.02
CA SER A 7 -20.53 46.24 4.47
C SER A 7 -20.18 46.42 2.98
N LEU A 8 -18.90 46.46 2.66
CA LEU A 8 -18.42 46.22 1.29
C LEU A 8 -18.18 44.74 1.11
N GLY A 9 -19.17 44.06 0.57
CA GLY A 9 -19.06 42.71 0.07
C GLY A 9 -18.14 42.65 -1.15
N CYS A 10 -16.91 42.27 -0.98
CA CYS A 10 -16.05 41.81 -2.09
C CYS A 10 -16.46 40.39 -2.45
N GLY A 11 -17.37 40.26 -3.41
CA GLY A 11 -17.67 39.00 -4.05
C GLY A 11 -16.50 38.55 -4.91
N PHE A 12 -15.64 37.68 -4.38
CA PHE A 12 -14.77 36.84 -5.18
C PHE A 12 -15.58 35.64 -5.67
N ASN A 13 -16.30 35.82 -6.77
CA ASN A 13 -16.84 34.75 -7.59
C ASN A 13 -15.70 34.23 -8.50
N GLY A 14 -14.73 33.59 -7.94
CA GLY A 14 -13.85 32.65 -8.64
C GLY A 14 -14.42 31.26 -8.44
N GLY A 15 -15.32 30.82 -9.30
CA GLY A 15 -15.83 29.47 -9.32
C GLY A 15 -14.70 28.50 -9.67
N HIS A 16 -13.85 28.15 -8.70
CA HIS A 16 -13.03 26.95 -8.79
C HIS A 16 -14.00 25.77 -8.79
N MET A 17 -14.18 25.13 -9.96
CA MET A 17 -14.88 23.85 -10.01
C MET A 17 -14.15 22.91 -9.06
N LYS A 18 -14.86 22.41 -8.05
CA LYS A 18 -14.34 21.42 -7.12
C LYS A 18 -13.95 20.19 -7.95
N GLU A 19 -12.67 19.83 -7.96
CA GLU A 19 -12.19 18.62 -8.63
C GLU A 19 -12.91 17.41 -8.00
N SER A 20 -13.56 16.61 -8.83
CA SER A 20 -14.28 15.43 -8.38
C SER A 20 -13.35 14.24 -8.20
N ILE A 21 -13.49 13.52 -7.07
CA ILE A 21 -12.62 12.40 -6.70
C ILE A 21 -13.49 11.18 -6.36
N SER A 22 -13.13 10.02 -6.90
CA SER A 22 -13.59 8.71 -6.42
C SER A 22 -12.51 8.02 -5.62
N GLY A 23 -12.83 7.60 -4.40
CA GLY A 23 -11.97 6.74 -3.58
C GLY A 23 -12.27 5.26 -3.85
N ILE A 24 -11.24 4.44 -3.96
CA ILE A 24 -11.33 2.96 -4.04
C ILE A 24 -10.62 2.37 -2.84
N VAL A 25 -11.31 1.51 -2.11
CA VAL A 25 -10.81 0.79 -0.94
C VAL A 25 -11.00 -0.71 -1.16
N LEU A 26 -9.93 -1.49 -1.07
CA LEU A 26 -10.03 -2.95 -1.06
C LEU A 26 -10.19 -3.45 0.37
N THR A 27 -11.09 -4.43 0.57
CA THR A 27 -11.37 -4.96 1.91
C THR A 27 -11.43 -6.48 1.96
N LYS A 28 -11.01 -7.00 3.12
CA LYS A 28 -11.25 -8.35 3.61
C LYS A 28 -11.15 -8.36 5.13
N ASP A 29 -12.29 -8.54 5.81
CA ASP A 29 -12.39 -8.58 7.28
C ASP A 29 -11.75 -7.34 7.95
N GLU A 30 -12.26 -6.15 7.61
CA GLU A 30 -11.75 -4.84 8.00
C GLU A 30 -12.75 -4.01 8.84
N GLU A 31 -13.65 -4.66 9.61
CA GLU A 31 -14.70 -3.99 10.42
C GLU A 31 -14.14 -2.95 11.40
N LEU A 32 -12.89 -3.16 11.90
CA LEU A 32 -12.24 -2.23 12.83
C LEU A 32 -11.80 -0.91 12.16
N HIS A 33 -11.61 -0.92 10.84
CA HIS A 33 -10.99 0.18 10.10
C HIS A 33 -11.95 0.92 9.18
N ILE A 34 -12.87 0.18 8.54
CA ILE A 34 -13.62 0.65 7.37
C ILE A 34 -14.41 1.92 7.64
N SER A 35 -15.04 2.06 8.83
CA SER A 35 -15.79 3.27 9.18
C SER A 35 -14.91 4.52 9.19
N ARG A 36 -13.69 4.41 9.79
CA ARG A 36 -12.73 5.50 9.81
C ARG A 36 -12.25 5.86 8.40
N CYS A 37 -11.92 4.85 7.60
CA CYS A 37 -11.43 5.02 6.23
C CYS A 37 -12.48 5.73 5.35
N VAL A 38 -13.71 5.22 5.30
CA VAL A 38 -14.79 5.79 4.48
C VAL A 38 -15.11 7.23 4.90
N LYS A 39 -15.30 7.49 6.20
CA LYS A 39 -15.57 8.84 6.71
C LYS A 39 -14.44 9.84 6.44
N ASN A 40 -13.18 9.38 6.50
CA ASN A 40 -12.04 10.22 6.16
C ASN A 40 -12.03 10.56 4.66
N LEU A 41 -12.24 9.57 3.78
CA LEU A 41 -12.30 9.76 2.34
C LEU A 41 -13.44 10.68 1.90
N GLN A 42 -14.62 10.59 2.51
CA GLN A 42 -15.77 11.43 2.21
C GLN A 42 -15.54 12.93 2.43
N ARG A 43 -14.48 13.30 3.13
CA ARG A 43 -14.08 14.71 3.28
C ARG A 43 -13.54 15.33 1.99
N VAL A 44 -13.07 14.50 1.04
CA VAL A 44 -12.49 14.94 -0.24
C VAL A 44 -13.04 14.19 -1.44
N CYS A 45 -13.56 12.98 -1.26
CA CYS A 45 -14.14 12.16 -2.33
C CYS A 45 -15.64 12.38 -2.45
N ASP A 46 -16.14 12.47 -3.67
CA ASP A 46 -17.57 12.53 -3.97
C ASP A 46 -18.23 11.15 -3.93
N LYS A 47 -17.48 10.10 -4.28
CA LYS A 47 -17.90 8.70 -4.20
C LYS A 47 -16.79 7.87 -3.57
N VAL A 48 -17.16 6.88 -2.75
CA VAL A 48 -16.24 5.90 -2.18
C VAL A 48 -16.72 4.51 -2.56
N TYR A 49 -15.90 3.78 -3.28
CA TYR A 49 -16.12 2.38 -3.66
C TYR A 49 -15.34 1.47 -2.72
N VAL A 50 -16.02 0.52 -2.10
CA VAL A 50 -15.42 -0.54 -1.29
C VAL A 50 -15.53 -1.83 -2.08
N VAL A 51 -14.40 -2.35 -2.55
CA VAL A 51 -14.34 -3.62 -3.28
C VAL A 51 -13.96 -4.72 -2.29
N ASP A 52 -14.97 -5.45 -1.86
CA ASP A 52 -14.87 -6.44 -0.80
C ASP A 52 -14.63 -7.86 -1.32
N SER A 53 -13.73 -8.56 -0.67
CA SER A 53 -13.34 -9.93 -1.02
C SER A 53 -14.14 -11.00 -0.25
N PHE A 54 -15.45 -10.82 -0.11
CA PHE A 54 -16.36 -11.65 0.66
C PHE A 54 -15.99 -11.71 2.14
N SER A 55 -15.90 -10.56 2.79
CA SER A 55 -15.70 -10.42 4.24
C SER A 55 -16.75 -11.23 5.03
N THR A 56 -16.32 -11.80 6.14
CA THR A 56 -17.18 -12.61 7.02
C THR A 56 -17.56 -11.89 8.31
N ASP A 57 -16.97 -10.73 8.54
CA ASP A 57 -17.29 -9.79 9.62
C ASP A 57 -18.28 -8.71 9.14
N ARG A 58 -18.46 -7.65 9.91
CA ARG A 58 -19.38 -6.55 9.58
C ARG A 58 -18.82 -5.51 8.61
N THR A 59 -17.72 -5.79 7.91
CA THR A 59 -17.08 -4.82 7.00
C THR A 59 -18.04 -4.21 6.00
N CYS A 60 -18.79 -5.03 5.26
CA CYS A 60 -19.71 -4.55 4.23
C CYS A 60 -20.85 -3.71 4.81
N GLU A 61 -21.50 -4.21 5.88
CA GLU A 61 -22.56 -3.52 6.59
C GLU A 61 -22.12 -2.11 7.04
N ILE A 62 -20.96 -2.02 7.73
CA ILE A 62 -20.44 -0.76 8.21
C ILE A 62 -20.07 0.19 7.06
N ALA A 63 -19.51 -0.33 5.95
CA ALA A 63 -19.20 0.48 4.78
C ALA A 63 -20.43 1.11 4.16
N GLU A 64 -21.52 0.33 3.99
CA GLU A 64 -22.83 0.79 3.48
C GLU A 64 -23.49 1.80 4.42
N GLU A 65 -23.47 1.54 5.74
CA GLU A 65 -23.95 2.49 6.76
C GLU A 65 -23.20 3.84 6.71
N CYS A 66 -21.91 3.80 6.36
CA CYS A 66 -21.13 5.01 6.13
C CYS A 66 -21.37 5.68 4.77
N GLY A 67 -22.22 5.10 3.89
CA GLY A 67 -22.55 5.65 2.58
C GLY A 67 -21.54 5.30 1.47
N ALA A 68 -20.71 4.29 1.63
CA ALA A 68 -19.89 3.76 0.57
C ALA A 68 -20.69 2.85 -0.38
N ILE A 69 -20.24 2.74 -1.62
CA ILE A 69 -20.78 1.80 -2.61
C ILE A 69 -19.98 0.50 -2.49
N VAL A 70 -20.60 -0.56 -1.97
CA VAL A 70 -19.95 -1.85 -1.77
C VAL A 70 -20.16 -2.74 -2.99
N ILE A 71 -19.06 -3.32 -3.50
CA ILE A 71 -19.06 -4.27 -4.61
C ILE A 71 -18.24 -5.48 -4.19
N GLN A 72 -18.79 -6.68 -4.31
CA GLN A 72 -18.07 -7.90 -3.94
C GLN A 72 -17.38 -8.52 -5.17
N HIS A 73 -16.09 -8.85 -5.01
CA HIS A 73 -15.31 -9.54 -6.03
C HIS A 73 -14.34 -10.55 -5.40
N LYS A 74 -14.21 -11.72 -6.02
CA LYS A 74 -13.36 -12.81 -5.53
C LYS A 74 -11.87 -12.38 -5.61
N TYR A 75 -11.19 -12.46 -4.49
CA TYR A 75 -9.77 -12.14 -4.39
C TYR A 75 -8.90 -13.21 -5.05
N VAL A 76 -7.96 -12.79 -5.88
CA VAL A 76 -6.86 -13.61 -6.39
C VAL A 76 -5.53 -13.07 -5.82
N ASN A 77 -5.22 -11.84 -6.14
CA ASN A 77 -4.10 -11.10 -5.56
C ASN A 77 -4.44 -9.59 -5.56
N GLN A 78 -3.62 -8.80 -4.88
CA GLN A 78 -3.86 -7.36 -4.70
C GLN A 78 -3.88 -6.59 -6.04
N ALA A 79 -2.98 -6.92 -6.96
CA ALA A 79 -2.89 -6.26 -8.25
C ALA A 79 -4.13 -6.52 -9.12
N GLN A 80 -4.54 -7.78 -9.22
CA GLN A 80 -5.74 -8.15 -9.97
C GLN A 80 -7.00 -7.57 -9.36
N GLN A 81 -7.12 -7.61 -8.03
CA GLN A 81 -8.28 -7.05 -7.33
C GLN A 81 -8.40 -5.55 -7.57
N PHE A 82 -7.29 -4.80 -7.51
CA PHE A 82 -7.34 -3.38 -7.74
C PHE A 82 -7.54 -3.03 -9.22
N GLN A 83 -6.92 -3.78 -10.15
CA GLN A 83 -7.17 -3.59 -11.59
C GLN A 83 -8.64 -3.85 -11.92
N TRP A 84 -9.22 -4.93 -11.37
CA TRP A 84 -10.64 -5.21 -11.53
C TRP A 84 -11.51 -4.04 -11.03
N ALA A 85 -11.15 -3.45 -9.89
CA ALA A 85 -11.86 -2.27 -9.37
C ALA A 85 -11.78 -1.08 -10.32
N LEU A 86 -10.61 -0.81 -10.92
CA LEU A 86 -10.43 0.25 -11.92
C LEU A 86 -11.30 0.03 -13.18
N ASP A 87 -11.47 -1.23 -13.59
CA ASP A 87 -12.16 -1.60 -14.82
C ASP A 87 -13.69 -1.71 -14.63
N ASN A 88 -14.17 -2.00 -13.41
CA ASN A 88 -15.58 -2.36 -13.18
C ASN A 88 -16.33 -1.39 -12.26
N CYS A 89 -15.68 -0.59 -11.41
CA CYS A 89 -16.38 0.45 -10.67
C CYS A 89 -16.82 1.58 -11.61
N PRO A 90 -18.06 2.09 -11.48
CA PRO A 90 -18.57 3.17 -12.34
C PRO A 90 -17.96 4.52 -11.94
N ILE A 91 -16.66 4.70 -12.23
CA ILE A 91 -15.90 5.90 -11.88
C ILE A 91 -16.12 6.96 -12.96
N GLU A 92 -16.87 8.01 -12.61
CA GLU A 92 -17.18 9.14 -13.51
C GLU A 92 -16.43 10.43 -13.12
N THR A 93 -15.69 10.40 -12.01
CA THR A 93 -14.97 11.54 -11.47
C THR A 93 -13.66 11.80 -12.22
N GLU A 94 -13.15 13.02 -12.14
CA GLU A 94 -11.91 13.42 -12.81
C GLU A 94 -10.67 12.74 -12.21
N TRP A 95 -10.70 12.46 -10.91
CA TRP A 95 -9.62 11.83 -10.17
C TRP A 95 -10.06 10.52 -9.52
N THR A 96 -9.14 9.58 -9.46
CA THR A 96 -9.28 8.32 -8.72
C THR A 96 -8.21 8.23 -7.65
N MET A 97 -8.60 7.85 -6.44
CA MET A 97 -7.73 7.70 -5.27
C MET A 97 -7.74 6.26 -4.78
N ARG A 98 -6.57 5.71 -4.45
CA ARG A 98 -6.41 4.44 -3.74
C ARG A 98 -6.03 4.68 -2.29
N ILE A 99 -6.80 4.10 -1.37
CA ILE A 99 -6.47 4.05 0.06
C ILE A 99 -6.79 2.63 0.56
N ASP A 100 -5.92 2.06 1.38
CA ASP A 100 -6.17 0.77 1.99
C ASP A 100 -7.04 0.97 3.27
N ALA A 101 -7.81 -0.04 3.68
CA ALA A 101 -8.84 0.12 4.73
C ALA A 101 -8.27 0.59 6.08
N ASP A 102 -7.02 0.22 6.39
CA ASP A 102 -6.31 0.62 7.61
C ASP A 102 -5.58 1.97 7.49
N GLU A 103 -5.74 2.68 6.34
CA GLU A 103 -5.14 3.99 6.08
C GLU A 103 -6.15 5.14 6.21
N TYR A 104 -5.63 6.36 6.36
CA TYR A 104 -6.38 7.62 6.29
C TYR A 104 -5.49 8.78 5.87
N LEU A 105 -6.09 9.82 5.29
CA LEU A 105 -5.42 11.07 4.94
C LEU A 105 -5.30 11.95 6.18
N SER A 106 -4.12 12.53 6.43
CA SER A 106 -3.98 13.52 7.51
C SER A 106 -4.80 14.78 7.22
N ASP A 107 -5.15 15.53 8.25
CA ASP A 107 -5.91 16.78 8.09
C ASP A 107 -5.17 17.76 7.19
N GLU A 108 -3.85 17.84 7.33
CA GLU A 108 -3.01 18.71 6.50
C GLU A 108 -2.97 18.25 5.03
N LEU A 109 -3.06 16.92 4.76
CA LEU A 109 -3.16 16.42 3.38
C LEU A 109 -4.52 16.73 2.77
N LEU A 110 -5.60 16.58 3.55
CA LEU A 110 -6.95 16.95 3.11
C LEU A 110 -7.02 18.43 2.72
N GLU A 111 -6.44 19.31 3.53
CA GLU A 111 -6.34 20.75 3.23
C GLU A 111 -5.46 21.01 2.01
N GLU A 112 -4.29 20.37 1.90
CA GLU A 112 -3.41 20.49 0.74
C GLU A 112 -4.10 20.08 -0.55
N LEU A 113 -4.88 19.00 -0.54
CA LEU A 113 -5.64 18.53 -1.71
C LEU A 113 -6.69 19.56 -2.14
N SER A 114 -7.45 20.11 -1.19
CA SER A 114 -8.50 21.10 -1.50
C SER A 114 -7.96 22.38 -2.17
N VAL A 115 -6.73 22.76 -1.84
CA VAL A 115 -6.07 23.97 -2.37
C VAL A 115 -5.30 23.70 -3.66
N ARG A 116 -4.52 22.61 -3.68
CA ARG A 116 -3.59 22.37 -4.81
C ARG A 116 -4.25 21.68 -5.99
N LEU A 117 -5.17 20.76 -5.77
CA LEU A 117 -5.73 19.96 -6.84
C LEU A 117 -6.40 20.80 -7.93
N PRO A 118 -7.24 21.81 -7.61
CA PRO A 118 -7.86 22.67 -8.61
C PRO A 118 -6.87 23.54 -9.42
N SER A 119 -5.64 23.71 -8.91
CA SER A 119 -4.60 24.52 -9.57
C SER A 119 -3.64 23.69 -10.42
N LEU A 120 -3.77 22.37 -10.44
CA LEU A 120 -2.88 21.51 -11.22
C LEU A 120 -3.18 21.59 -12.71
N SER A 121 -2.10 21.75 -13.50
CA SER A 121 -2.23 21.72 -14.96
C SER A 121 -2.66 20.30 -15.43
N ARG A 122 -3.25 20.23 -16.62
CA ARG A 122 -3.82 18.97 -17.15
C ARG A 122 -2.76 17.91 -17.48
N ASP A 123 -1.51 18.28 -17.65
CA ASP A 123 -0.39 17.37 -17.85
C ASP A 123 0.05 16.67 -16.54
N ILE A 124 -0.36 17.19 -15.37
CA ILE A 124 -0.18 16.48 -14.10
C ILE A 124 -1.31 15.44 -13.96
N THR A 125 -0.91 14.18 -14.04
CA THR A 125 -1.84 13.05 -14.02
C THR A 125 -1.70 12.17 -12.79
N GLY A 126 -0.69 12.41 -11.93
CA GLY A 126 -0.47 11.62 -10.72
C GLY A 126 0.08 12.43 -9.55
N CYS A 127 -0.33 12.06 -8.34
CA CYS A 127 0.15 12.65 -7.10
C CYS A 127 0.67 11.55 -6.17
N TYR A 128 1.93 11.68 -5.77
CA TYR A 128 2.56 10.83 -4.77
C TYR A 128 2.38 11.43 -3.39
N PHE A 129 1.99 10.60 -2.44
CA PHE A 129 1.81 11.00 -1.04
C PHE A 129 2.89 10.36 -0.17
N PRO A 130 3.46 11.10 0.80
CA PRO A 130 4.34 10.51 1.80
C PRO A 130 3.56 9.58 2.74
N LEU A 131 4.07 8.38 2.95
CA LEU A 131 3.53 7.44 3.93
C LEU A 131 4.07 7.72 5.33
N ARG A 132 3.19 7.67 6.34
CA ARG A 132 3.52 7.57 7.76
C ARG A 132 2.89 6.33 8.35
N VAL A 133 3.55 5.76 9.34
CA VAL A 133 3.07 4.55 10.04
C VAL A 133 2.81 4.86 11.49
N VAL A 134 1.63 4.51 11.97
CA VAL A 134 1.29 4.49 13.40
C VAL A 134 1.34 3.06 13.89
N PHE A 135 2.19 2.80 14.86
CA PHE A 135 2.34 1.49 15.47
C PHE A 135 2.11 1.55 16.97
N MET A 136 1.21 0.72 17.48
CA MET A 136 0.81 0.69 18.90
C MET A 136 0.46 2.10 19.43
N GLY A 137 -0.32 2.86 18.65
CA GLY A 137 -0.80 4.20 19.01
C GLY A 137 0.23 5.33 18.96
N LYS A 138 1.41 5.10 18.34
CA LYS A 138 2.43 6.14 18.15
C LYS A 138 2.91 6.17 16.70
N MET A 139 2.95 7.39 16.12
CA MET A 139 3.57 7.60 14.82
C MET A 139 5.08 7.38 14.91
N LEU A 140 5.60 6.47 14.07
CA LEU A 140 7.02 6.21 13.97
C LEU A 140 7.68 7.31 13.13
N LYS A 141 8.73 7.91 13.67
CA LYS A 141 9.42 9.05 13.06
C LYS A 141 10.81 8.72 12.53
N HIS A 142 11.41 7.64 13.03
CA HIS A 142 12.82 7.30 12.79
C HIS A 142 12.95 5.88 12.23
N GLY A 143 14.18 5.53 11.85
CA GLY A 143 14.49 4.18 11.37
C GLY A 143 13.95 3.84 10.00
N GLN A 144 13.53 4.83 9.26
CA GLN A 144 13.03 4.63 7.89
C GLN A 144 13.97 5.30 6.90
N LEU A 145 14.09 4.71 5.72
CA LEU A 145 14.85 5.25 4.58
C LEU A 145 13.94 6.24 3.78
N HIS A 146 13.53 7.33 4.39
CA HIS A 146 12.37 8.14 3.99
C HIS A 146 12.61 9.39 3.19
N PRO A 147 11.51 9.95 2.70
CA PRO A 147 10.11 9.53 2.75
C PRO A 147 9.80 8.45 1.72
N VAL A 148 8.92 7.48 2.09
CA VAL A 148 8.33 6.56 1.12
C VAL A 148 7.19 7.29 0.43
N MET A 149 7.38 7.62 -0.85
CA MET A 149 6.37 8.27 -1.67
C MET A 149 5.59 7.22 -2.45
N ILE A 150 4.27 7.23 -2.32
CA ILE A 150 3.38 6.26 -2.98
C ILE A 150 2.38 7.02 -3.86
N LEU A 151 2.18 6.55 -5.09
CA LEU A 151 1.16 7.07 -5.99
C LEU A 151 -0.22 6.66 -5.45
N ARG A 152 -0.99 7.64 -4.97
CA ARG A 152 -2.29 7.40 -4.33
C ARG A 152 -3.43 8.13 -5.01
N LEU A 153 -3.17 9.15 -5.84
CA LEU A 153 -4.18 9.91 -6.55
C LEU A 153 -3.75 10.11 -7.99
N TRP A 154 -4.65 9.93 -8.95
CA TRP A 154 -4.37 10.11 -10.38
C TRP A 154 -5.62 10.51 -11.15
N ARG A 155 -5.43 11.13 -12.33
CA ARG A 155 -6.55 11.38 -13.24
C ARG A 155 -7.12 10.05 -13.72
N THR A 156 -8.42 9.92 -13.66
CA THR A 156 -9.14 8.70 -14.01
C THR A 156 -8.74 8.19 -15.39
N GLY A 157 -8.46 6.89 -15.49
CA GLY A 157 -7.99 6.24 -16.73
C GLY A 157 -6.52 6.50 -17.09
N SER A 158 -5.70 7.04 -16.18
CA SER A 158 -4.27 7.25 -16.43
C SER A 158 -3.34 6.30 -15.66
N VAL A 159 -3.89 5.23 -15.07
CA VAL A 159 -3.12 4.25 -14.30
C VAL A 159 -3.56 2.84 -14.65
N TYR A 160 -2.61 1.92 -14.64
CA TYR A 160 -2.86 0.48 -14.55
C TYR A 160 -2.09 -0.13 -13.38
N MET A 161 -2.52 -1.30 -12.93
CA MET A 161 -1.81 -2.06 -11.89
C MET A 161 -0.76 -2.99 -12.53
N GLU A 162 0.49 -2.81 -12.16
CA GLU A 162 1.53 -3.74 -12.51
C GLU A 162 1.27 -5.10 -11.86
N GLN A 163 1.15 -6.16 -12.67
CA GLN A 163 0.84 -7.50 -12.19
C GLN A 163 2.08 -8.12 -11.55
N ARG A 164 2.10 -8.16 -10.21
CA ARG A 164 3.18 -8.73 -9.40
C ARG A 164 2.62 -9.48 -8.20
N TRP A 165 3.37 -10.45 -7.73
CA TRP A 165 3.05 -11.18 -6.50
C TRP A 165 3.35 -10.40 -5.22
N MET A 166 4.33 -9.49 -5.30
CA MET A 166 4.73 -8.61 -4.20
C MET A 166 5.12 -7.22 -4.72
N ASP A 167 4.93 -6.19 -3.90
CA ASP A 167 5.26 -4.80 -4.21
C ASP A 167 4.58 -4.29 -5.49
N GLU A 168 3.32 -4.69 -5.72
CA GLU A 168 2.50 -4.21 -6.83
C GLU A 168 2.38 -2.69 -6.83
N ARG A 169 2.44 -2.09 -8.02
CA ARG A 169 2.47 -0.64 -8.18
C ARG A 169 1.39 -0.16 -9.13
N CYS A 170 0.84 1.00 -8.80
CA CYS A 170 0.14 1.83 -9.76
C CYS A 170 1.17 2.46 -10.71
N VAL A 171 1.01 2.26 -12.01
CA VAL A 171 1.89 2.80 -13.05
C VAL A 171 1.14 3.82 -13.88
N LEU A 172 1.67 5.04 -13.96
CA LEU A 172 1.10 6.08 -14.82
C LEU A 172 1.35 5.73 -16.30
N THR A 173 0.29 5.82 -17.10
CA THR A 173 0.34 5.57 -18.55
C THR A 173 0.62 6.83 -19.37
N ARG A 174 0.37 8.01 -18.79
CA ARG A 174 0.51 9.30 -19.47
C ARG A 174 0.74 10.44 -18.47
N GLY A 175 1.21 11.57 -18.97
CA GLY A 175 1.41 12.79 -18.20
C GLY A 175 2.59 12.72 -17.23
N SER A 176 2.61 13.63 -16.29
CA SER A 176 3.64 13.76 -15.26
C SER A 176 3.03 13.65 -13.85
N SER A 177 3.89 13.57 -12.84
CA SER A 177 3.45 13.44 -11.45
C SER A 177 4.11 14.48 -10.56
N ILE A 178 3.44 14.78 -9.46
CA ILE A 178 3.96 15.64 -8.39
C ILE A 178 3.97 14.90 -7.05
N ASN A 179 4.76 15.44 -6.14
CA ASN A 179 4.77 15.02 -4.75
C ASN A 179 3.92 15.98 -3.91
N MET A 180 3.01 15.41 -3.11
CA MET A 180 2.37 16.14 -2.02
C MET A 180 3.33 16.27 -0.84
N ARG A 181 3.12 17.27 -0.01
CA ARG A 181 3.96 17.55 1.16
C ARG A 181 3.49 16.81 2.39
N ASN A 182 2.16 16.72 2.52
CA ASN A 182 1.50 16.12 3.67
C ASN A 182 1.18 14.64 3.42
N CYS A 183 1.01 13.88 4.49
CA CYS A 183 1.06 12.42 4.47
C CYS A 183 -0.33 11.76 4.55
N PHE A 184 -0.42 10.57 4.03
CA PHE A 184 -1.40 9.59 4.47
C PHE A 184 -0.76 8.67 5.53
N VAL A 185 -1.60 8.06 6.35
CA VAL A 185 -1.19 7.35 7.55
C VAL A 185 -1.70 5.92 7.50
N ASP A 186 -0.80 4.96 7.55
CA ASP A 186 -1.09 3.56 7.84
C ASP A 186 -1.22 3.39 9.36
N HIS A 187 -2.40 3.02 9.82
CA HIS A 187 -2.71 2.82 11.24
C HIS A 187 -3.58 1.59 11.43
N ASN A 188 -2.94 0.46 11.46
CA ASN A 188 -3.60 -0.80 11.72
C ASN A 188 -3.96 -0.93 13.20
N LEU A 189 -5.24 -1.21 13.47
CA LEU A 189 -5.80 -1.37 14.83
C LEU A 189 -5.83 -2.83 15.28
N LYS A 190 -5.56 -3.78 14.38
CA LYS A 190 -5.47 -5.20 14.71
C LYS A 190 -4.23 -5.45 15.59
N GLY A 191 -4.31 -6.46 16.44
CA GLY A 191 -3.24 -6.77 17.39
C GLY A 191 -1.98 -7.37 16.76
N LEU A 192 -0.95 -7.58 17.59
CA LEU A 192 0.33 -8.18 17.14
C LEU A 192 0.17 -9.60 16.57
N GLY A 193 -0.83 -10.35 17.03
CA GLY A 193 -1.15 -11.68 16.46
C GLY A 193 -1.46 -11.58 14.97
N GLU A 194 -2.42 -10.74 14.61
CA GLU A 194 -2.77 -10.49 13.20
C GLU A 194 -1.59 -9.91 12.39
N PHE A 195 -0.84 -9.00 13.00
CA PHE A 195 0.38 -8.47 12.37
C PHE A 195 1.36 -9.58 12.02
N THR A 196 1.63 -10.52 12.92
CA THR A 196 2.58 -11.61 12.67
C THR A 196 2.05 -12.61 11.65
N ILE A 197 0.75 -12.94 11.68
CA ILE A 197 0.09 -13.79 10.66
C ILE A 197 0.21 -13.14 9.27
N LYS A 198 -0.15 -11.86 9.15
CA LYS A 198 -0.04 -11.08 7.89
C LYS A 198 1.41 -11.09 7.35
N HIS A 199 2.39 -10.84 8.22
CA HIS A 199 3.79 -10.82 7.80
C HIS A 199 4.37 -12.21 7.53
N ASN A 200 3.89 -13.26 8.19
CA ASN A 200 4.21 -14.64 7.82
C ASN A 200 3.73 -14.95 6.39
N ASN A 201 2.50 -14.56 6.04
CA ASN A 201 1.97 -14.73 4.68
C ASN A 201 2.75 -13.90 3.64
N TYR A 202 3.14 -12.67 4.00
CA TYR A 202 4.02 -11.86 3.15
C TYR A 202 5.39 -12.50 2.95
N SER A 203 5.96 -13.14 3.98
CA SER A 203 7.24 -13.83 3.85
C SER A 203 7.18 -15.06 2.93
N ASN A 204 6.00 -15.74 2.82
CA ASN A 204 5.78 -16.79 1.83
C ASN A 204 5.87 -16.22 0.41
N ARG A 205 5.17 -15.09 0.17
CA ARG A 205 5.18 -14.44 -1.15
C ARG A 205 6.56 -13.90 -1.52
N GLU A 206 7.28 -13.30 -0.57
CA GLU A 206 8.64 -12.79 -0.81
C GLU A 206 9.62 -13.94 -1.08
N ALA A 207 9.53 -15.05 -0.33
CA ALA A 207 10.30 -16.26 -0.59
C ALA A 207 9.97 -16.85 -1.98
N PHE A 208 8.69 -16.90 -2.34
CA PHE A 208 8.26 -17.34 -3.67
C PHE A 208 8.86 -16.49 -4.79
N VAL A 209 8.92 -15.16 -4.66
CA VAL A 209 9.53 -14.28 -5.67
C VAL A 209 11.00 -14.65 -5.90
N GLU A 210 11.76 -14.98 -4.84
CA GLU A 210 13.15 -15.44 -4.97
C GLU A 210 13.24 -16.82 -5.64
N VAL A 211 12.36 -17.76 -5.28
CA VAL A 211 12.26 -19.09 -5.90
C VAL A 211 11.89 -18.97 -7.37
N ASN A 212 10.88 -18.16 -7.70
CA ASN A 212 10.46 -17.97 -9.09
C ASN A 212 11.54 -17.35 -9.96
N ARG A 213 12.34 -16.44 -9.40
CA ARG A 213 13.51 -15.87 -10.11
C ARG A 213 14.57 -16.93 -10.46
N GLN A 214 14.72 -17.96 -9.63
CA GLN A 214 15.71 -19.03 -9.83
C GLN A 214 15.19 -20.14 -10.75
N TYR A 215 13.91 -20.53 -10.59
CA TYR A 215 13.36 -21.74 -11.22
C TYR A 215 12.34 -21.43 -12.34
N HIS A 216 11.99 -20.17 -12.58
CA HIS A 216 11.03 -19.73 -13.61
C HIS A 216 9.71 -20.52 -13.57
N LEU A 217 9.09 -20.62 -12.40
CA LEU A 217 7.89 -21.41 -12.16
C LEU A 217 6.66 -20.82 -12.84
N ILE A 218 6.56 -19.50 -12.86
CA ILE A 218 5.46 -18.73 -13.46
C ILE A 218 6.08 -17.64 -14.34
N GLU A 219 5.44 -17.35 -15.48
CA GLU A 219 5.84 -16.21 -16.32
C GLU A 219 5.62 -14.90 -15.53
N ASP A 220 6.68 -14.14 -15.41
CA ASP A 220 6.67 -12.86 -14.71
C ASP A 220 6.41 -11.74 -15.71
N ASN A 221 5.13 -11.44 -15.96
CA ASN A 221 4.68 -10.42 -16.91
C ASN A 221 5.06 -8.99 -16.43
N GLY A 222 6.33 -8.72 -16.21
CA GLY A 222 6.85 -7.37 -15.92
C GLY A 222 7.92 -7.27 -14.83
N ALA A 223 8.24 -8.32 -14.06
CA ALA A 223 9.23 -8.23 -12.99
C ALA A 223 10.69 -8.18 -13.48
N GLY A 224 10.98 -8.71 -14.66
CA GLY A 224 12.34 -8.82 -15.19
C GLY A 224 13.03 -7.47 -15.46
N GLU A 225 12.32 -6.49 -16.00
CA GLU A 225 12.93 -5.20 -16.37
C GLU A 225 13.09 -4.21 -15.21
N LEU A 226 12.27 -4.29 -14.17
CA LEU A 226 12.26 -3.31 -13.07
C LEU A 226 13.04 -3.73 -11.84
N VAL A 227 13.40 -5.01 -11.67
CA VAL A 227 14.43 -5.44 -10.71
C VAL A 227 15.78 -4.78 -11.04
N SER A 228 16.06 -4.56 -12.31
CA SER A 228 17.22 -3.79 -12.79
C SER A 228 17.21 -2.31 -12.35
N ARG A 229 16.02 -1.68 -12.19
CA ARG A 229 15.91 -0.27 -11.79
C ARG A 229 15.96 -0.02 -10.28
N ASN A 230 15.68 -1.03 -9.44
CA ASN A 230 15.81 -0.89 -7.98
C ASN A 230 17.18 -1.40 -7.50
N SER A 231 18.24 -0.67 -7.79
CA SER A 231 19.62 -0.99 -7.42
C SER A 231 19.80 -1.33 -5.92
N ARG A 232 18.97 -0.74 -5.06
CA ARG A 232 19.01 -0.99 -3.59
C ARG A 232 18.46 -2.36 -3.22
N LYS A 233 17.35 -2.82 -3.83
CA LYS A 233 16.78 -4.15 -3.58
C LYS A 233 17.74 -5.23 -4.11
N SER A 234 18.30 -5.02 -5.31
CA SER A 234 19.32 -5.90 -5.89
C SER A 234 20.57 -6.01 -5.01
N SER A 235 21.06 -4.89 -4.45
CA SER A 235 22.22 -4.90 -3.55
C SER A 235 21.95 -5.64 -2.23
N TYR A 236 20.74 -5.54 -1.69
CA TYR A 236 20.34 -6.29 -0.50
C TYR A 236 20.39 -7.81 -0.72
N TYR A 237 19.86 -8.29 -1.86
CA TYR A 237 19.82 -9.72 -2.17
C TYR A 237 21.20 -10.32 -2.54
N ARG A 238 22.22 -9.50 -2.82
CA ARG A 238 23.62 -9.97 -3.00
C ARG A 238 24.32 -10.29 -1.69
N LEU A 239 23.80 -9.79 -0.56
CA LEU A 239 24.38 -10.09 0.75
C LEU A 239 24.05 -11.51 1.19
N PRO A 240 24.94 -12.16 1.98
CA PRO A 240 24.67 -13.48 2.54
C PRO A 240 23.35 -13.51 3.32
N ARG A 241 22.60 -14.60 3.16
CA ARG A 241 21.37 -14.83 3.92
C ARG A 241 21.64 -14.74 5.42
N PHE A 242 20.63 -14.42 6.20
CA PHE A 242 20.66 -14.16 7.64
C PHE A 242 21.49 -12.93 8.03
N PHE A 243 22.68 -12.74 7.45
CA PHE A 243 23.49 -11.54 7.68
C PHE A 243 22.78 -10.28 7.16
N ARG A 244 22.14 -10.36 6.00
CA ARG A 244 21.43 -9.23 5.38
C ARG A 244 20.27 -8.71 6.27
N ALA A 245 19.53 -9.60 6.94
CA ALA A 245 18.47 -9.24 7.86
C ALA A 245 19.01 -8.51 9.09
N THR A 246 20.10 -9.02 9.66
CA THR A 246 20.79 -8.42 10.81
C THR A 246 21.35 -7.04 10.47
N LEU A 247 22.02 -6.92 9.33
CA LEU A 247 22.57 -5.64 8.86
C LEU A 247 21.46 -4.62 8.59
N TYR A 248 20.35 -5.05 7.98
CA TYR A 248 19.21 -4.17 7.70
C TYR A 248 18.58 -3.64 9.00
N PHE A 249 18.41 -4.50 10.00
CA PHE A 249 17.96 -4.08 11.33
C PHE A 249 18.93 -3.08 11.96
N PHE A 250 20.24 -3.38 11.94
CA PHE A 250 21.27 -2.52 12.52
C PHE A 250 21.22 -1.11 11.89
N VAL A 251 21.18 -1.04 10.56
CA VAL A 251 21.08 0.24 9.86
C VAL A 251 19.82 0.99 10.25
N ARG A 252 18.65 0.34 10.25
CA ARG A 252 17.39 1.01 10.57
C ARG A 252 17.29 1.44 12.03
N TYR A 253 17.72 0.59 12.94
CA TYR A 253 17.54 0.85 14.35
C TYR A 253 18.61 1.79 14.93
N PHE A 254 19.87 1.59 14.55
CA PHE A 254 20.97 2.40 15.08
C PHE A 254 21.37 3.55 14.17
N VAL A 255 21.68 3.31 12.89
CA VAL A 255 22.19 4.35 11.99
C VAL A 255 21.10 5.37 11.65
N LEU A 256 19.87 4.90 11.38
CA LEU A 256 18.71 5.76 11.08
C LEU A 256 17.89 6.10 12.34
N LEU A 257 18.48 5.94 13.50
CA LEU A 257 17.97 6.39 14.80
C LEU A 257 16.60 5.81 15.19
N GLY A 258 16.24 4.61 14.71
CA GLY A 258 14.98 3.95 15.05
C GLY A 258 14.74 3.77 16.54
N PHE A 259 15.82 3.73 17.35
CA PHE A 259 15.74 3.65 18.82
C PHE A 259 15.12 4.90 19.46
N LEU A 260 15.12 6.05 18.77
CA LEU A 260 14.46 7.27 19.28
C LEU A 260 12.93 7.17 19.35
N ASP A 261 12.33 6.21 18.63
CA ASP A 261 10.91 5.88 18.79
C ASP A 261 10.60 5.04 20.04
N GLY A 262 11.62 4.78 20.87
CA GLY A 262 11.52 4.09 22.16
C GLY A 262 11.13 2.62 22.01
N ARG A 263 10.38 2.07 22.99
CA ARG A 263 9.99 0.65 23.00
C ARG A 263 9.20 0.25 21.75
N ARG A 264 8.34 1.14 21.22
CA ARG A 264 7.57 0.90 20.00
C ARG A 264 8.47 0.80 18.76
N GLY A 265 9.48 1.67 18.68
CA GLY A 265 10.52 1.60 17.64
C GLY A 265 11.31 0.28 17.73
N LEU A 266 11.70 -0.17 18.93
CA LEU A 266 12.36 -1.45 19.12
C LEU A 266 11.50 -2.61 18.60
N ILE A 267 10.25 -2.69 19.04
CA ILE A 267 9.33 -3.77 18.63
C ILE A 267 9.12 -3.74 17.10
N TRP A 268 8.83 -2.56 16.55
CA TRP A 268 8.63 -2.42 15.10
C TRP A 268 9.83 -2.86 14.28
N HIS A 269 11.03 -2.35 14.59
CA HIS A 269 12.22 -2.70 13.84
C HIS A 269 12.63 -4.14 14.03
N THR A 270 12.41 -4.71 15.22
CA THR A 270 12.63 -6.14 15.45
C THR A 270 11.70 -6.99 14.58
N LEU A 271 10.41 -6.67 14.53
CA LEU A 271 9.44 -7.45 13.76
C LEU A 271 9.56 -7.20 12.26
N GLN A 272 9.64 -5.93 11.82
CA GLN A 272 9.57 -5.56 10.40
C GLN A 272 10.94 -5.59 9.72
N ALA A 273 12.01 -5.16 10.39
CA ALA A 273 13.32 -5.08 9.76
C ALA A 273 14.18 -6.32 9.98
N PHE A 274 14.01 -7.02 11.10
CA PHE A 274 14.78 -8.23 11.41
C PHE A 274 13.96 -9.51 11.19
N TRP A 275 12.97 -9.79 12.03
CA TRP A 275 12.23 -11.06 12.04
C TRP A 275 11.61 -11.40 10.68
N TYR A 276 10.89 -10.47 10.09
CA TYR A 276 10.28 -10.69 8.77
C TYR A 276 11.32 -11.05 7.69
N ARG A 277 12.43 -10.33 7.63
CA ARG A 277 13.50 -10.56 6.66
C ARG A 277 14.28 -11.86 6.93
N PHE A 278 14.50 -12.15 8.20
CA PHE A 278 15.12 -13.40 8.63
C PHE A 278 14.22 -14.60 8.30
N LEU A 279 12.91 -14.47 8.48
CA LEU A 279 11.94 -15.52 8.17
C LEU A 279 11.93 -15.87 6.67
N VAL A 280 12.04 -14.88 5.78
CA VAL A 280 12.20 -15.13 4.34
C VAL A 280 13.43 -16.00 4.08
N ASP A 281 14.58 -15.64 4.67
CA ASP A 281 15.83 -16.41 4.52
C ASP A 281 15.69 -17.81 5.09
N ALA A 282 15.02 -17.98 6.23
CA ALA A 282 14.78 -19.27 6.87
C ALA A 282 13.91 -20.19 6.01
N LYS A 283 12.86 -19.66 5.38
CA LYS A 283 11.99 -20.43 4.47
C LYS A 283 12.71 -20.88 3.22
N LEU A 284 13.57 -20.04 2.65
CA LEU A 284 14.43 -20.44 1.53
C LEU A 284 15.42 -21.53 1.93
N TYR A 285 16.02 -21.42 3.11
CA TYR A 285 16.92 -22.43 3.65
C TYR A 285 16.19 -23.75 3.95
N GLU A 286 14.96 -23.69 4.50
CA GLU A 286 14.13 -24.88 4.73
C GLU A 286 13.85 -25.61 3.41
N MET A 287 13.48 -24.87 2.35
CA MET A 287 13.27 -25.45 1.03
C MET A 287 14.53 -26.18 0.52
N GLU A 288 15.69 -25.54 0.58
CA GLU A 288 16.96 -26.14 0.14
C GLU A 288 17.31 -27.41 0.93
N LYS A 289 17.04 -27.41 2.24
CA LYS A 289 17.31 -28.60 3.08
C LYS A 289 16.36 -29.76 2.80
N ARG A 290 15.11 -29.49 2.46
CA ARG A 290 14.11 -30.53 2.17
C ARG A 290 14.28 -31.10 0.76
N LEU A 291 14.58 -30.25 -0.21
CA LEU A 291 14.67 -30.66 -1.61
C LEU A 291 16.08 -31.17 -2.01
N GLY A 292 17.10 -30.86 -1.20
CA GLY A 292 18.49 -31.21 -1.52
C GLY A 292 19.12 -30.35 -2.61
N GLU A 293 20.23 -30.83 -3.16
CA GLU A 293 20.95 -30.19 -4.24
C GLU A 293 20.30 -30.53 -5.59
N ASN A 294 20.05 -29.53 -6.43
CA ASN A 294 19.45 -29.67 -7.77
C ASN A 294 18.06 -30.33 -7.80
N PRO A 295 17.07 -29.79 -7.10
CA PRO A 295 15.71 -30.32 -7.14
C PRO A 295 15.10 -30.18 -8.53
N SER A 296 14.18 -31.11 -8.89
CA SER A 296 13.39 -30.97 -10.11
C SER A 296 12.44 -29.78 -10.02
N ARG A 297 12.01 -29.27 -11.16
CA ARG A 297 11.00 -28.18 -11.20
C ARG A 297 9.71 -28.62 -10.50
N GLU A 298 9.31 -29.86 -10.69
CA GLU A 298 8.13 -30.49 -10.10
C GLU A 298 8.21 -30.51 -8.56
N ASP A 299 9.38 -30.88 -7.99
CA ASP A 299 9.59 -30.87 -6.55
C ASP A 299 9.50 -29.45 -5.96
N VAL A 300 10.05 -28.46 -6.67
CA VAL A 300 9.97 -27.05 -6.26
C VAL A 300 8.52 -26.54 -6.32
N VAL A 301 7.76 -26.85 -7.37
CA VAL A 301 6.34 -26.51 -7.48
C VAL A 301 5.55 -27.13 -6.32
N ALA A 302 5.73 -28.44 -6.07
CA ALA A 302 5.03 -29.12 -4.97
C ALA A 302 5.36 -28.51 -3.61
N PHE A 303 6.62 -28.15 -3.36
CA PHE A 303 7.02 -27.46 -2.14
C PHE A 303 6.34 -26.09 -2.00
N VAL A 304 6.35 -25.27 -3.05
CA VAL A 304 5.76 -23.92 -3.07
C VAL A 304 4.25 -24.00 -2.80
N GLU A 305 3.55 -24.92 -3.46
CA GLU A 305 2.12 -25.09 -3.26
C GLU A 305 1.79 -25.56 -1.84
N GLN A 306 2.55 -26.53 -1.31
CA GLN A 306 2.32 -27.08 0.02
C GLN A 306 2.68 -26.13 1.16
N TYR A 307 3.83 -25.45 1.08
CA TYR A 307 4.40 -24.69 2.21
C TYR A 307 4.19 -23.18 2.10
N PHE A 308 4.11 -22.63 0.88
CA PHE A 308 3.85 -21.22 0.68
C PHE A 308 2.38 -20.93 0.36
N GLY A 309 1.60 -21.96 -0.02
CA GLY A 309 0.19 -21.82 -0.36
C GLY A 309 -0.04 -21.07 -1.68
N ILE A 310 0.93 -21.10 -2.60
CA ILE A 310 0.88 -20.38 -3.87
C ILE A 310 0.78 -21.41 -5.00
N LYS A 311 -0.30 -21.34 -5.79
CA LYS A 311 -0.50 -22.22 -6.95
C LYS A 311 0.33 -21.74 -8.13
N CYS A 312 1.07 -22.66 -8.76
CA CYS A 312 1.99 -22.38 -9.86
C CYS A 312 1.39 -22.67 -11.25
N ASN A 313 0.17 -23.24 -11.32
CA ASN A 313 -0.45 -23.71 -12.57
C ASN A 313 -1.74 -22.95 -12.96
N GLU A 314 -1.99 -21.76 -12.38
CA GLU A 314 -3.16 -20.92 -12.75
C GLU A 314 -2.72 -19.61 -13.41
#